data_30919d6602b8096c70e5589f02b25703
#
_entry.id   30919d6602b8096c70e5589f02b25703
#
_cell.length_a   1.000
_cell.length_b   1.000
_cell.length_c   1.000
_cell.angle_alpha   90.00
_cell.angle_beta   90.00
_cell.angle_gamma   90.00
#
_symmetry.space_group_name_H-M   'P 1'
#
loop_
_entity.id
_entity.type
_entity.pdbx_description
1 polymer ?
#
loop_
_entity_poly.entity_id
_entity_poly.type
_entity_poly.pdbx_seq_one_letter_code
_entity_poly.pdbx_strand_id
1 'polypeptide(L)'
;NSSNSIDRLSQSIFDAQIDLNPHQVEASLFAFQSPLQNGVILADEVGLGKTIEAGLVVCQYWSERKRKIIIIAPASLRKQWSMELREKFFIDSIIIDGQTFSEEKAKGNKNPFIQKDKVVITSYPFASKKEEFIFLANYDLAVLDEAHKLRNFHRGDKAKQAYSINQSLRDTKKILLTATPLQNSLLEIYGLVSLIDPFVFGDKKAFSKQFSNGNLTTSDINDLKDRLKPIVHRTLRKDVLEYIQYTKRIPLIEEFVPTDDEVTLYNLISNFLLNENLYSIPAAQRNLITL
;
A
#
# COMPACT_ATOMS: atom_id res chain seq x y z
N ASN A 1 -27.26 10.93 9.38
CA ASN A 1 -26.01 11.50 8.82
C ASN A 1 -25.40 10.69 7.67
N SER A 2 -25.94 9.51 7.32
CA SER A 2 -25.44 8.69 6.19
C SER A 2 -25.85 9.23 4.81
N SER A 3 -26.98 9.92 4.69
CA SER A 3 -27.43 10.55 3.44
C SER A 3 -26.44 11.62 2.93
N ASN A 4 -25.83 12.40 3.81
CA ASN A 4 -24.87 13.44 3.45
C ASN A 4 -23.53 12.88 2.89
N SER A 5 -23.15 11.66 3.23
CA SER A 5 -21.91 11.06 2.72
C SER A 5 -22.09 10.48 1.31
N ILE A 6 -23.28 9.93 1.02
CA ILE A 6 -23.62 9.39 -0.30
C ILE A 6 -23.80 10.54 -1.32
N ASP A 7 -24.48 11.60 -0.94
CA ASP A 7 -24.67 12.78 -1.80
C ASP A 7 -23.36 13.47 -2.14
N ARG A 8 -22.41 13.54 -1.20
CA ARG A 8 -21.08 14.11 -1.41
C ARG A 8 -20.22 13.25 -2.32
N LEU A 9 -20.26 11.92 -2.13
CA LEU A 9 -19.55 10.99 -3.01
C LEU A 9 -20.10 11.05 -4.44
N SER A 10 -21.43 11.18 -4.60
CA SER A 10 -22.07 11.30 -5.90
C SER A 10 -21.52 12.49 -6.69
N GLN A 11 -21.26 13.61 -6.05
CA GLN A 11 -20.71 14.80 -6.70
C GLN A 11 -19.26 14.59 -7.17
N SER A 12 -18.44 13.90 -6.38
CA SER A 12 -17.05 13.55 -6.76
C SER A 12 -16.98 12.49 -7.86
N ILE A 13 -17.98 11.61 -7.91
CA ILE A 13 -18.12 10.56 -8.95
C ILE A 13 -18.49 11.16 -10.30
N PHE A 14 -19.36 12.19 -10.32
CA PHE A 14 -19.75 12.87 -11.55
C PHE A 14 -18.57 13.62 -12.22
N ASP A 15 -17.63 14.10 -11.42
CA ASP A 15 -16.43 14.78 -11.91
C ASP A 15 -15.33 13.83 -12.42
N ALA A 16 -15.43 12.54 -12.08
CA ALA A 16 -14.46 11.53 -12.51
C ALA A 16 -14.90 10.85 -13.81
N GLN A 17 -14.04 10.87 -14.84
CA GLN A 17 -14.25 10.11 -16.09
C GLN A 17 -13.91 8.62 -15.89
N ILE A 18 -14.68 7.91 -15.07
CA ILE A 18 -14.40 6.51 -14.73
C ILE A 18 -15.70 5.70 -14.78
N ASP A 19 -15.62 4.56 -15.46
CA ASP A 19 -16.62 3.51 -15.32
C ASP A 19 -16.42 2.83 -13.96
N LEU A 20 -17.26 3.16 -12.99
CA LEU A 20 -17.13 2.68 -11.62
C LEU A 20 -17.83 1.35 -11.45
N ASN A 21 -17.12 0.43 -10.83
CA ASN A 21 -17.69 -0.85 -10.41
C ASN A 21 -18.28 -0.74 -8.99
N PRO A 22 -19.37 -1.46 -8.68
CA PRO A 22 -20.04 -1.39 -7.36
C PRO A 22 -19.09 -1.59 -6.18
N HIS A 23 -18.18 -2.58 -6.24
CA HIS A 23 -17.21 -2.84 -5.16
C HIS A 23 -16.27 -1.66 -4.90
N GLN A 24 -15.88 -0.90 -5.93
CA GLN A 24 -15.00 0.27 -5.76
C GLN A 24 -15.72 1.40 -5.00
N VAL A 25 -17.01 1.56 -5.26
CA VAL A 25 -17.85 2.52 -4.52
C VAL A 25 -18.02 2.06 -3.08
N GLU A 26 -18.28 0.77 -2.85
CA GLU A 26 -18.41 0.20 -1.50
C GLU A 26 -17.12 0.36 -0.69
N ALA A 27 -15.96 0.05 -1.28
CA ALA A 27 -14.66 0.24 -0.63
C ALA A 27 -14.40 1.71 -0.26
N SER A 28 -14.74 2.62 -1.17
CA SER A 28 -14.59 4.07 -0.92
C SER A 28 -15.54 4.55 0.18
N LEU A 29 -16.80 4.13 0.16
CA LEU A 29 -17.78 4.43 1.21
C LEU A 29 -17.33 3.88 2.57
N PHE A 30 -16.79 2.67 2.60
CA PHE A 30 -16.21 2.09 3.81
C PHE A 30 -15.11 2.98 4.39
N ALA A 31 -14.21 3.50 3.53
CA ALA A 31 -13.14 4.39 3.97
C ALA A 31 -13.66 5.72 4.56
N PHE A 32 -14.82 6.21 4.09
CA PHE A 32 -15.45 7.42 4.64
C PHE A 32 -16.23 7.16 5.92
N GLN A 33 -16.92 6.03 5.98
CA GLN A 33 -17.85 5.69 7.08
C GLN A 33 -17.17 4.99 8.24
N SER A 34 -15.90 4.60 8.08
CA SER A 34 -15.16 3.90 9.14
C SER A 34 -15.22 4.70 10.44
N PRO A 35 -15.64 4.06 11.55
CA PRO A 35 -15.70 4.71 12.87
C PRO A 35 -14.31 5.06 13.40
N LEU A 36 -13.25 4.45 12.85
CA LEU A 36 -11.89 4.77 13.20
C LEU A 36 -11.44 6.03 12.47
N GLN A 37 -11.21 7.09 13.24
CA GLN A 37 -10.75 8.37 12.70
C GLN A 37 -9.38 8.27 12.02
N ASN A 38 -8.55 7.27 12.40
CA ASN A 38 -7.14 7.19 12.01
C ASN A 38 -6.89 6.46 10.70
N GLY A 39 -7.87 5.72 10.14
CA GLY A 39 -7.72 5.11 8.82
C GLY A 39 -8.36 3.75 8.63
N VAL A 40 -8.12 3.15 7.45
CA VAL A 40 -8.64 1.85 7.02
C VAL A 40 -7.62 1.08 6.17
N ILE A 41 -7.88 -0.20 6.01
CA ILE A 41 -7.15 -1.10 5.09
C ILE A 41 -8.12 -1.50 3.97
N LEU A 42 -7.79 -1.17 2.73
CA LEU A 42 -8.47 -1.67 1.54
C LEU A 42 -7.66 -2.86 1.00
N ALA A 43 -8.24 -4.04 1.15
CA ALA A 43 -7.54 -5.31 0.95
C ALA A 43 -8.09 -6.12 -0.23
N ASP A 44 -8.67 -5.46 -1.22
CA ASP A 44 -9.24 -6.06 -2.41
C ASP A 44 -8.18 -6.82 -3.22
N GLU A 45 -8.58 -7.89 -3.90
CA GLU A 45 -7.65 -8.69 -4.70
C GLU A 45 -7.00 -7.87 -5.81
N VAL A 46 -5.87 -8.38 -6.32
CA VAL A 46 -5.15 -7.75 -7.44
C VAL A 46 -6.05 -7.62 -8.65
N GLY A 47 -6.07 -6.43 -9.28
CA GLY A 47 -6.83 -6.17 -10.50
C GLY A 47 -8.29 -5.75 -10.26
N LEU A 48 -8.72 -5.55 -9.00
CA LEU A 48 -10.04 -5.00 -8.67
C LEU A 48 -10.07 -3.46 -8.66
N GLY A 49 -8.92 -2.81 -8.79
CA GLY A 49 -8.85 -1.35 -8.94
C GLY A 49 -8.66 -0.58 -7.64
N LYS A 50 -7.89 -1.10 -6.68
CA LYS A 50 -7.56 -0.39 -5.43
C LYS A 50 -7.09 1.05 -5.62
N THR A 51 -6.38 1.33 -6.72
CA THR A 51 -5.98 2.70 -7.07
C THR A 51 -7.18 3.60 -7.33
N ILE A 52 -8.25 3.05 -7.93
CA ILE A 52 -9.51 3.79 -8.16
C ILE A 52 -10.22 4.03 -6.84
N GLU A 53 -10.33 3.00 -5.99
CA GLU A 53 -10.93 3.11 -4.65
C GLU A 53 -10.29 4.23 -3.83
N ALA A 54 -8.95 4.21 -3.74
CA ALA A 54 -8.21 5.26 -3.05
C ALA A 54 -8.26 6.61 -3.77
N GLY A 55 -8.27 6.61 -5.11
CA GLY A 55 -8.44 7.80 -5.92
C GLY A 55 -9.77 8.51 -5.67
N LEU A 56 -10.86 7.78 -5.51
CA LEU A 56 -12.16 8.33 -5.11
C LEU A 56 -12.09 9.00 -3.74
N VAL A 57 -11.39 8.39 -2.79
CA VAL A 57 -11.20 9.00 -1.47
C VAL A 57 -10.35 10.27 -1.57
N VAL A 58 -9.26 10.24 -2.33
CA VAL A 58 -8.43 11.43 -2.60
C VAL A 58 -9.26 12.54 -3.24
N CYS A 59 -10.08 12.22 -4.25
CA CYS A 59 -10.96 13.17 -4.94
C CYS A 59 -11.96 13.82 -3.97
N GLN A 60 -12.56 13.05 -3.08
CA GLN A 60 -13.48 13.56 -2.06
C GLN A 60 -12.77 14.53 -1.09
N TYR A 61 -11.59 14.16 -0.57
CA TYR A 61 -10.80 15.05 0.29
C TYR A 61 -10.42 16.34 -0.45
N TRP A 62 -10.06 16.22 -1.73
CA TRP A 62 -9.72 17.36 -2.57
C TRP A 62 -10.89 18.31 -2.76
N SER A 63 -12.09 17.80 -3.01
CA SER A 63 -13.32 18.59 -3.14
C SER A 63 -13.74 19.25 -1.82
N GLU A 64 -13.45 18.62 -0.69
CA GLU A 64 -13.63 19.21 0.66
C GLU A 64 -12.55 20.25 1.03
N ARG A 65 -11.67 20.62 0.09
CA ARG A 65 -10.51 21.53 0.30
C ARG A 65 -9.47 21.03 1.30
N LYS A 66 -9.48 19.75 1.64
CA LYS A 66 -8.43 19.06 2.38
C LYS A 66 -7.35 18.60 1.39
N ARG A 67 -6.47 19.51 1.03
CA ARG A 67 -5.54 19.32 -0.10
C ARG A 67 -4.15 18.85 0.30
N LYS A 68 -3.88 18.73 1.58
CA LYS A 68 -2.62 18.17 2.07
C LYS A 68 -2.69 16.64 2.01
N ILE A 69 -2.37 16.08 0.86
CA ILE A 69 -2.47 14.65 0.59
C ILE A 69 -1.12 14.11 0.16
N ILE A 70 -0.73 12.99 0.76
CA ILE A 70 0.49 12.26 0.38
C ILE A 70 0.15 10.83 -0.03
N ILE A 71 0.78 10.37 -1.11
CA ILE A 71 0.77 8.97 -1.56
C ILE A 71 2.17 8.41 -1.42
N ILE A 72 2.33 7.36 -0.63
CA ILE A 72 3.59 6.62 -0.51
C ILE A 72 3.41 5.28 -1.21
N ALA A 73 4.14 5.10 -2.31
CA ALA A 73 4.01 3.94 -3.17
C ALA A 73 5.39 3.34 -3.51
N PRO A 74 5.47 2.10 -4.02
CA PRO A 74 6.67 1.58 -4.65
C PRO A 74 7.21 2.53 -5.72
N ALA A 75 8.53 2.61 -5.85
CA ALA A 75 9.17 3.53 -6.78
C ALA A 75 8.68 3.37 -8.24
N SER A 76 8.38 2.13 -8.65
CA SER A 76 7.84 1.77 -9.97
C SER A 76 6.42 2.29 -10.21
N LEU A 77 5.60 2.46 -9.17
CA LEU A 77 4.20 2.84 -9.28
C LEU A 77 3.96 4.36 -9.18
N ARG A 78 4.97 5.15 -8.83
CA ARG A 78 4.81 6.61 -8.64
C ARG A 78 4.32 7.34 -9.88
N LYS A 79 4.86 7.00 -11.06
CA LYS A 79 4.44 7.59 -12.33
C LYS A 79 3.01 7.17 -12.69
N GLN A 80 2.66 5.91 -12.47
CA GLN A 80 1.30 5.41 -12.67
C GLN A 80 0.31 6.18 -11.80
N TRP A 81 0.59 6.34 -10.50
CA TRP A 81 -0.24 7.15 -9.61
C TRP A 81 -0.44 8.58 -10.11
N SER A 82 0.64 9.23 -10.56
CA SER A 82 0.58 10.59 -11.11
C SER A 82 -0.30 10.67 -12.36
N MET A 83 -0.20 9.69 -13.27
CA MET A 83 -1.03 9.61 -14.48
C MET A 83 -2.49 9.35 -14.13
N GLU A 84 -2.78 8.38 -13.26
CA GLU A 84 -4.15 8.04 -12.88
C GLU A 84 -4.86 9.19 -12.16
N LEU A 85 -4.17 9.91 -11.27
CA LEU A 85 -4.74 11.09 -10.62
C LEU A 85 -5.09 12.18 -11.63
N ARG A 86 -4.23 12.42 -12.61
CA ARG A 86 -4.45 13.44 -13.63
C ARG A 86 -5.53 13.05 -14.62
N GLU A 87 -5.48 11.82 -15.16
CA GLU A 87 -6.35 11.39 -16.25
C GLU A 87 -7.77 11.05 -15.76
N LYS A 88 -7.88 10.46 -14.55
CA LYS A 88 -9.15 9.97 -14.04
C LYS A 88 -9.83 10.93 -13.06
N PHE A 89 -9.04 11.68 -12.31
CA PHE A 89 -9.55 12.54 -11.22
C PHE A 89 -9.27 14.02 -11.42
N PHE A 90 -8.57 14.40 -12.51
CA PHE A 90 -8.17 15.79 -12.80
C PHE A 90 -7.41 16.48 -11.65
N ILE A 91 -6.66 15.70 -10.88
CA ILE A 91 -5.87 16.16 -9.75
C ILE A 91 -4.41 16.15 -10.14
N ASP A 92 -3.76 17.32 -10.05
CA ASP A 92 -2.34 17.44 -10.26
C ASP A 92 -1.54 16.84 -9.09
N SER A 93 -0.39 16.27 -9.43
CA SER A 93 0.50 15.67 -8.44
C SER A 93 1.95 16.07 -8.69
N ILE A 94 2.78 15.87 -7.68
CA ILE A 94 4.24 16.06 -7.76
C ILE A 94 4.94 14.85 -7.16
N ILE A 95 5.88 14.27 -7.92
CA ILE A 95 6.71 13.19 -7.43
C ILE A 95 7.91 13.79 -6.72
N ILE A 96 8.01 13.60 -5.41
CA ILE A 96 9.14 14.04 -4.60
C ILE A 96 10.09 12.88 -4.39
N ASP A 97 11.20 12.92 -5.08
CA ASP A 97 12.36 12.04 -4.92
C ASP A 97 13.63 12.85 -4.61
N GLY A 98 14.81 12.21 -4.66
CA GLY A 98 16.07 12.87 -4.33
C GLY A 98 16.39 14.08 -5.22
N GLN A 99 16.13 13.95 -6.52
CA GLN A 99 16.38 15.01 -7.49
C GLN A 99 15.41 16.17 -7.30
N THR A 100 14.10 15.90 -7.37
CA THR A 100 13.05 16.92 -7.21
C THR A 100 13.15 17.63 -5.85
N PHE A 101 13.48 16.89 -4.79
CA PHE A 101 13.68 17.48 -3.47
C PHE A 101 14.83 18.50 -3.48
N SER A 102 15.97 18.16 -4.12
CA SER A 102 17.13 19.05 -4.20
C SER A 102 16.86 20.28 -5.07
N GLU A 103 16.16 20.08 -6.20
CA GLU A 103 15.75 21.18 -7.09
C GLU A 103 14.82 22.18 -6.40
N GLU A 104 13.81 21.68 -5.67
CA GLU A 104 12.88 22.52 -4.90
C GLU A 104 13.61 23.28 -3.77
N LYS A 105 14.55 22.64 -3.10
CA LYS A 105 15.40 23.28 -2.11
C LYS A 105 16.24 24.39 -2.72
N ALA A 106 16.83 24.17 -3.89
CA ALA A 106 17.63 25.17 -4.60
C ALA A 106 16.79 26.40 -5.03
N LYS A 107 15.48 26.19 -5.32
CA LYS A 107 14.53 27.30 -5.59
C LYS A 107 14.09 28.05 -4.32
N GLY A 108 14.63 27.69 -3.14
CA GLY A 108 14.30 28.33 -1.86
C GLY A 108 13.11 27.75 -1.13
N ASN A 109 12.51 26.65 -1.61
CA ASN A 109 11.45 25.95 -0.90
C ASN A 109 12.00 25.27 0.36
N LYS A 110 11.63 25.77 1.53
CA LYS A 110 12.11 25.24 2.82
C LYS A 110 11.64 23.80 3.08
N ASN A 111 10.47 23.43 2.60
CA ASN A 111 9.96 22.08 2.71
C ASN A 111 9.22 21.65 1.42
N PRO A 112 9.87 20.92 0.52
CA PRO A 112 9.27 20.45 -0.73
C PRO A 112 8.05 19.56 -0.57
N PHE A 113 7.83 18.98 0.60
CA PHE A 113 6.64 18.19 0.91
C PHE A 113 5.40 19.05 1.21
N ILE A 114 5.55 20.37 1.39
CA ILE A 114 4.42 21.30 1.55
C ILE A 114 4.00 21.78 0.17
N GLN A 115 2.89 21.22 -0.32
CA GLN A 115 2.28 21.60 -1.60
C GLN A 115 0.84 22.08 -1.35
N LYS A 116 0.41 23.13 -2.07
CA LYS A 116 -0.95 23.71 -1.90
C LYS A 116 -1.96 23.11 -2.86
N ASP A 117 -1.53 22.88 -4.10
CA ASP A 117 -2.41 22.51 -5.22
C ASP A 117 -1.96 21.25 -5.94
N LYS A 118 -1.20 20.38 -5.27
CA LYS A 118 -0.72 19.10 -5.82
C LYS A 118 -0.69 18.03 -4.74
N VAL A 119 -1.11 16.83 -5.12
CA VAL A 119 -0.90 15.63 -4.32
C VAL A 119 0.58 15.27 -4.35
N VAL A 120 1.18 15.04 -3.19
CA VAL A 120 2.58 14.61 -3.09
C VAL A 120 2.66 13.10 -3.27
N ILE A 121 3.53 12.64 -4.16
CA ILE A 121 3.81 11.21 -4.36
C ILE A 121 5.28 10.94 -4.06
N THR A 122 5.57 9.94 -3.24
CA THR A 122 6.95 9.58 -2.89
C THR A 122 7.12 8.07 -2.70
N SER A 123 8.35 7.60 -2.58
CA SER A 123 8.64 6.19 -2.32
C SER A 123 8.88 5.92 -0.84
N TYR A 124 8.63 4.68 -0.40
CA TYR A 124 8.89 4.24 0.98
C TYR A 124 10.30 4.55 1.48
N PRO A 125 11.38 4.20 0.72
CA PRO A 125 12.73 4.50 1.18
C PRO A 125 13.04 5.99 1.28
N PHE A 126 12.44 6.82 0.41
CA PHE A 126 12.66 8.26 0.45
C PHE A 126 11.83 8.91 1.56
N ALA A 127 10.58 8.52 1.73
CA ALA A 127 9.72 8.97 2.82
C ALA A 127 10.38 8.71 4.18
N SER A 128 10.89 7.50 4.41
CA SER A 128 11.57 7.14 5.65
C SER A 128 12.80 8.01 5.94
N LYS A 129 13.55 8.44 4.91
CA LYS A 129 14.70 9.35 5.07
C LYS A 129 14.29 10.80 5.31
N LYS A 130 13.05 11.16 5.07
CA LYS A 130 12.52 12.52 5.13
C LYS A 130 11.40 12.67 6.17
N GLU A 131 11.44 11.85 7.22
CA GLU A 131 10.48 11.80 8.30
C GLU A 131 10.04 13.17 8.82
N GLU A 132 11.01 14.00 9.21
CA GLU A 132 10.77 15.33 9.77
C GLU A 132 10.05 16.27 8.77
N PHE A 133 10.43 16.24 7.50
CA PHE A 133 9.81 17.07 6.47
C PHE A 133 8.36 16.68 6.22
N ILE A 134 8.06 15.37 6.23
CA ILE A 134 6.71 14.82 6.05
C ILE A 134 5.85 15.17 7.27
N PHE A 135 6.40 15.00 8.48
CA PHE A 135 5.70 15.35 9.71
C PHE A 135 5.31 16.84 9.75
N LEU A 136 6.27 17.72 9.41
CA LEU A 136 6.03 19.17 9.37
C LEU A 136 5.05 19.60 8.26
N ALA A 137 4.85 18.80 7.22
CA ALA A 137 3.87 19.09 6.18
C ALA A 137 2.43 18.93 6.69
N ASN A 138 2.20 18.11 7.73
CA ASN A 138 0.94 17.92 8.42
C ASN A 138 -0.21 17.58 7.45
N TYR A 139 -0.18 16.38 6.92
CA TYR A 139 -1.12 15.91 5.91
C TYR A 139 -2.51 15.61 6.46
N ASP A 140 -3.55 15.89 5.67
CA ASP A 140 -4.94 15.52 5.96
C ASP A 140 -5.20 14.04 5.68
N LEU A 141 -4.51 13.50 4.67
CA LEU A 141 -4.67 12.12 4.20
C LEU A 141 -3.34 11.57 3.71
N ALA A 142 -3.07 10.32 4.08
CA ALA A 142 -1.96 9.52 3.54
C ALA A 142 -2.48 8.22 2.93
N VAL A 143 -2.16 7.98 1.67
CA VAL A 143 -2.39 6.70 0.99
C VAL A 143 -1.08 5.92 0.96
N LEU A 144 -1.08 4.72 1.51
CA LEU A 144 0.07 3.83 1.57
C LEU A 144 -0.17 2.63 0.65
N ASP A 145 0.36 2.70 -0.57
CA ASP A 145 0.17 1.66 -1.58
C ASP A 145 1.17 0.51 -1.40
N GLU A 146 0.71 -0.72 -1.62
CA GLU A 146 1.45 -1.93 -1.27
C GLU A 146 1.91 -1.94 0.19
N ALA A 147 0.97 -1.62 1.10
CA ALA A 147 1.20 -1.46 2.53
C ALA A 147 1.74 -2.72 3.22
N HIS A 148 1.67 -3.89 2.58
CA HIS A 148 2.33 -5.10 3.06
C HIS A 148 3.84 -4.90 3.31
N LYS A 149 4.48 -3.91 2.69
CA LYS A 149 5.88 -3.52 2.98
C LYS A 149 6.10 -3.04 4.40
N LEU A 150 5.04 -2.59 5.08
CA LEU A 150 5.06 -2.11 6.46
C LEU A 150 4.60 -3.15 7.48
N ARG A 151 4.19 -4.35 7.06
CA ARG A 151 3.65 -5.42 7.93
C ARG A 151 4.56 -5.80 9.10
N ASN A 152 5.87 -5.58 8.96
CA ASN A 152 6.86 -5.85 10.00
C ASN A 152 6.90 -4.76 11.10
N PHE A 153 6.02 -3.76 11.05
CA PHE A 153 5.95 -2.68 12.05
C PHE A 153 5.92 -3.21 13.50
N HIS A 154 5.27 -4.35 13.71
CA HIS A 154 5.23 -5.04 15.01
C HIS A 154 6.62 -5.43 15.58
N ARG A 155 7.68 -5.37 14.78
CA ARG A 155 9.05 -5.68 15.19
C ARG A 155 9.77 -4.48 15.85
N GLY A 156 9.09 -3.35 16.00
CA GLY A 156 9.62 -2.13 16.60
C GLY A 156 10.85 -1.60 15.87
N ASP A 157 11.93 -1.32 16.60
CA ASP A 157 13.17 -0.72 16.07
C ASP A 157 13.83 -1.51 14.93
N LYS A 158 13.55 -2.82 14.82
CA LYS A 158 14.03 -3.65 13.69
C LYS A 158 13.32 -3.32 12.37
N ALA A 159 12.17 -2.65 12.42
CA ALA A 159 11.39 -2.21 11.28
C ALA A 159 11.55 -0.70 11.04
N LYS A 160 12.77 -0.19 11.01
CA LYS A 160 13.10 1.26 10.93
C LYS A 160 12.27 2.02 9.92
N GLN A 161 12.10 1.48 8.70
CA GLN A 161 11.33 2.15 7.65
C GLN A 161 9.85 2.31 8.02
N ALA A 162 9.22 1.25 8.52
CA ALA A 162 7.81 1.29 8.93
C ALA A 162 7.62 2.21 10.14
N TYR A 163 8.55 2.19 11.08
CA TYR A 163 8.52 3.05 12.25
C TYR A 163 8.62 4.53 11.86
N SER A 164 9.63 4.90 11.05
CA SER A 164 9.83 6.27 10.59
C SER A 164 8.61 6.81 9.82
N ILE A 165 8.03 6.02 8.92
CA ILE A 165 6.82 6.40 8.19
C ILE A 165 5.65 6.58 9.13
N ASN A 166 5.47 5.68 10.11
CA ASN A 166 4.39 5.83 11.08
C ASN A 166 4.55 7.10 11.94
N GLN A 167 5.75 7.42 12.36
CA GLN A 167 6.04 8.64 13.12
C GLN A 167 5.78 9.90 12.28
N SER A 168 6.18 9.90 11.02
CA SER A 168 5.94 11.03 10.11
C SER A 168 4.45 11.29 9.83
N LEU A 169 3.60 10.28 9.97
CA LEU A 169 2.17 10.31 9.67
C LEU A 169 1.29 10.03 10.91
N ARG A 170 1.83 10.21 12.12
CA ARG A 170 1.12 9.82 13.35
C ARG A 170 -0.25 10.50 13.52
N ASP A 171 -0.35 11.77 13.10
CA ASP A 171 -1.58 12.57 13.23
C ASP A 171 -2.38 12.62 11.92
N THR A 172 -2.02 11.79 10.93
CA THR A 172 -2.61 11.77 9.59
C THR A 172 -3.55 10.57 9.44
N LYS A 173 -4.73 10.76 8.85
CA LYS A 173 -5.60 9.65 8.46
C LYS A 173 -4.92 8.82 7.36
N LYS A 174 -4.92 7.50 7.51
CA LYS A 174 -4.20 6.57 6.63
C LYS A 174 -5.15 5.66 5.87
N ILE A 175 -4.92 5.49 4.58
CA ILE A 175 -5.53 4.43 3.78
C ILE A 175 -4.41 3.48 3.35
N LEU A 176 -4.46 2.26 3.83
CA LEU A 176 -3.52 1.22 3.49
C LEU A 176 -4.09 0.36 2.36
N LEU A 177 -3.40 0.32 1.22
CA LEU A 177 -3.77 -0.53 0.08
C LEU A 177 -2.89 -1.76 0.05
N THR A 178 -3.48 -2.95 0.05
CA THR A 178 -2.73 -4.20 -0.08
C THR A 178 -3.62 -5.33 -0.57
N ALA A 179 -3.16 -6.14 -1.49
CA ALA A 179 -3.86 -7.36 -1.88
C ALA A 179 -3.58 -8.53 -0.92
N THR A 180 -2.53 -8.43 -0.11
CA THR A 180 -2.05 -9.48 0.78
C THR A 180 -1.86 -8.96 2.21
N PRO A 181 -2.95 -8.65 2.94
CA PRO A 181 -2.86 -8.15 4.31
C PRO A 181 -2.28 -9.18 5.27
N LEU A 182 -2.41 -10.45 4.93
CA LEU A 182 -1.90 -11.59 5.68
C LEU A 182 -1.22 -12.57 4.71
N GLN A 183 0.01 -12.95 4.97
CA GLN A 183 0.77 -13.89 4.16
C GLN A 183 1.33 -15.06 4.98
N ASN A 184 2.07 -14.75 6.03
CA ASN A 184 2.78 -15.78 6.81
C ASN A 184 2.33 -15.88 8.27
N SER A 185 1.85 -14.81 8.87
CA SER A 185 1.55 -14.76 10.30
C SER A 185 0.51 -13.70 10.63
N LEU A 186 -0.36 -13.99 11.60
CA LEU A 186 -1.33 -13.03 12.14
C LEU A 186 -0.66 -11.77 12.72
N LEU A 187 0.63 -11.85 13.08
CA LEU A 187 1.39 -10.67 13.48
C LEU A 187 1.60 -9.64 12.34
N GLU A 188 1.45 -10.05 11.10
CA GLU A 188 1.49 -9.12 9.96
C GLU A 188 0.25 -8.21 9.94
N ILE A 189 -0.94 -8.79 10.14
CA ILE A 189 -2.17 -7.99 10.24
C ILE A 189 -2.16 -7.12 11.51
N TYR A 190 -1.65 -7.66 12.63
CA TYR A 190 -1.40 -6.86 13.83
C TYR A 190 -0.53 -5.64 13.52
N GLY A 191 0.56 -5.82 12.77
CA GLY A 191 1.46 -4.73 12.37
C GLY A 191 0.76 -3.68 11.51
N LEU A 192 -0.04 -4.10 10.53
CA LEU A 192 -0.78 -3.17 9.66
C LEU A 192 -1.87 -2.41 10.42
N VAL A 193 -2.63 -3.09 11.26
CA VAL A 193 -3.67 -2.45 12.08
C VAL A 193 -3.06 -1.47 13.09
N SER A 194 -1.91 -1.82 13.69
CA SER A 194 -1.20 -0.94 14.62
C SER A 194 -0.66 0.34 13.97
N LEU A 195 -0.47 0.37 12.64
CA LEU A 195 -0.14 1.61 11.91
C LEU A 195 -1.32 2.59 11.86
N ILE A 196 -2.54 2.06 11.92
CA ILE A 196 -3.77 2.86 11.91
C ILE A 196 -4.11 3.25 13.35
N ASP A 197 -4.29 2.23 14.20
CA ASP A 197 -4.64 2.41 15.59
C ASP A 197 -4.01 1.30 16.46
N PRO A 198 -3.07 1.64 17.34
CA PRO A 198 -2.39 0.67 18.18
C PRO A 198 -3.29 0.06 19.27
N PHE A 199 -4.45 0.67 19.54
CA PHE A 199 -5.35 0.22 20.61
C PHE A 199 -6.33 -0.85 20.18
N VAL A 200 -6.55 -1.08 18.89
CA VAL A 200 -7.50 -2.07 18.37
C VAL A 200 -7.20 -3.48 18.87
N PHE A 201 -5.94 -3.87 18.82
CA PHE A 201 -5.50 -5.19 19.29
C PHE A 201 -4.78 -5.13 20.64
N GLY A 202 -4.51 -3.93 21.14
CA GLY A 202 -3.78 -3.74 22.39
C GLY A 202 -2.33 -4.23 22.33
N ASP A 203 -1.81 -4.74 23.42
CA ASP A 203 -0.42 -5.17 23.52
C ASP A 203 -0.10 -6.39 22.65
N LYS A 204 1.05 -6.34 21.96
CA LYS A 204 1.54 -7.40 21.08
C LYS A 204 1.66 -8.75 21.78
N LYS A 205 2.08 -8.79 23.07
CA LYS A 205 2.23 -10.04 23.81
C LYS A 205 0.88 -10.69 24.04
N ALA A 206 -0.13 -9.87 24.41
CA ALA A 206 -1.50 -10.34 24.60
C ALA A 206 -2.08 -10.87 23.28
N PHE A 207 -1.94 -10.12 22.18
CA PHE A 207 -2.35 -10.56 20.85
C PHE A 207 -1.67 -11.88 20.45
N SER A 208 -0.36 -11.98 20.61
CA SER A 208 0.38 -13.19 20.26
C SER A 208 -0.04 -14.40 21.09
N LYS A 209 -0.32 -14.19 22.39
CA LYS A 209 -0.81 -15.25 23.26
C LYS A 209 -2.18 -15.75 22.85
N GLN A 210 -3.08 -14.86 22.45
CA GLN A 210 -4.44 -15.19 22.06
C GLN A 210 -4.51 -15.80 20.64
N PHE A 211 -3.78 -15.20 19.67
CA PHE A 211 -3.98 -15.49 18.25
C PHE A 211 -2.81 -16.20 17.54
N SER A 212 -1.64 -16.36 18.18
CA SER A 212 -0.45 -16.92 17.51
C SER A 212 0.03 -18.26 18.09
N ASN A 213 -0.62 -18.83 19.09
CA ASN A 213 -0.15 -20.04 19.80
C ASN A 213 -0.64 -21.37 19.18
N GLY A 214 -1.02 -21.38 17.91
CA GLY A 214 -1.27 -22.64 17.16
C GLY A 214 -2.64 -23.29 17.36
N ASN A 215 -3.36 -23.02 18.44
CA ASN A 215 -4.68 -23.59 18.73
C ASN A 215 -5.77 -22.52 18.76
N LEU A 216 -6.05 -21.90 17.60
CA LEU A 216 -7.14 -20.93 17.47
C LEU A 216 -8.48 -21.65 17.61
N THR A 217 -9.27 -21.21 18.57
CA THR A 217 -10.67 -21.64 18.70
C THR A 217 -11.54 -20.89 17.70
N THR A 218 -12.74 -21.42 17.43
CA THR A 218 -13.75 -20.74 16.61
C THR A 218 -14.10 -19.36 17.21
N SER A 219 -14.12 -19.27 18.56
CA SER A 219 -14.35 -18.00 19.26
C SER A 219 -13.27 -16.98 19.01
N ASP A 220 -11.99 -17.38 19.02
CA ASP A 220 -10.86 -16.48 18.73
C ASP A 220 -10.90 -15.96 17.30
N ILE A 221 -11.28 -16.83 16.34
CA ILE A 221 -11.42 -16.44 14.95
C ILE A 221 -12.54 -15.40 14.79
N ASN A 222 -13.66 -15.58 15.46
CA ASN A 222 -14.78 -14.65 15.40
C ASN A 222 -14.42 -13.31 16.06
N ASP A 223 -13.79 -13.32 17.24
CA ASP A 223 -13.30 -12.11 17.90
C ASP A 223 -12.33 -11.32 17.01
N LEU A 224 -11.39 -12.02 16.34
CA LEU A 224 -10.47 -11.39 15.40
C LEU A 224 -11.21 -10.75 14.20
N LYS A 225 -12.17 -11.46 13.62
CA LYS A 225 -12.99 -10.95 12.51
C LYS A 225 -13.80 -9.72 12.92
N ASP A 226 -14.43 -9.75 14.08
CA ASP A 226 -15.24 -8.63 14.58
C ASP A 226 -14.40 -7.38 14.82
N ARG A 227 -13.18 -7.54 15.33
CA ARG A 227 -12.23 -6.41 15.48
C ARG A 227 -11.71 -5.89 14.14
N LEU A 228 -11.57 -6.74 13.13
CA LEU A 228 -11.10 -6.35 11.80
C LEU A 228 -12.19 -5.71 10.94
N LYS A 229 -13.44 -6.11 11.13
CA LYS A 229 -14.59 -5.65 10.33
C LYS A 229 -14.71 -4.13 10.18
N PRO A 230 -14.50 -3.28 11.20
CA PRO A 230 -14.55 -1.83 11.05
C PRO A 230 -13.30 -1.22 10.39
N ILE A 231 -12.23 -2.00 10.15
CA ILE A 231 -10.93 -1.50 9.73
C ILE A 231 -10.54 -2.00 8.33
N VAL A 232 -10.96 -3.23 7.99
CA VAL A 232 -10.52 -3.90 6.76
C VAL A 232 -11.73 -4.13 5.85
N HIS A 233 -11.66 -3.58 4.65
CA HIS A 233 -12.54 -3.93 3.54
C HIS A 233 -11.82 -4.85 2.57
N ARG A 234 -12.49 -5.91 2.14
CA ARG A 234 -11.91 -6.88 1.20
C ARG A 234 -12.96 -7.47 0.28
N THR A 235 -12.77 -7.27 -1.01
CA THR A 235 -13.52 -7.90 -2.08
C THR A 235 -12.67 -8.99 -2.75
N LEU A 236 -13.26 -10.13 -3.05
CA LEU A 236 -12.62 -11.21 -3.79
C LEU A 236 -13.10 -11.19 -5.24
N ARG A 237 -12.25 -11.62 -6.17
CA ARG A 237 -12.61 -11.71 -7.60
C ARG A 237 -13.88 -12.52 -7.85
N LYS A 238 -14.08 -13.58 -7.07
CA LYS A 238 -15.29 -14.41 -7.16
C LYS A 238 -16.59 -13.65 -6.86
N ASP A 239 -16.51 -12.62 -6.02
CA ASP A 239 -17.68 -11.85 -5.58
C ASP A 239 -18.13 -10.81 -6.63
N VAL A 240 -17.31 -10.58 -7.66
CA VAL A 240 -17.54 -9.57 -8.71
C VAL A 240 -17.73 -10.18 -10.11
N LEU A 241 -17.81 -11.49 -10.22
CA LEU A 241 -17.98 -12.20 -11.50
C LEU A 241 -19.27 -11.86 -12.25
N GLU A 242 -20.28 -11.35 -11.55
CA GLU A 242 -21.56 -10.95 -12.16
C GLU A 242 -21.39 -9.74 -13.10
N TYR A 243 -20.43 -8.88 -12.86
CA TYR A 243 -20.24 -7.64 -13.63
C TYR A 243 -18.81 -7.43 -14.14
N ILE A 244 -17.82 -8.23 -13.71
CA ILE A 244 -16.47 -8.21 -14.26
C ILE A 244 -16.15 -9.57 -14.87
N GLN A 245 -15.87 -9.58 -16.19
CA GLN A 245 -15.41 -10.77 -16.86
C GLN A 245 -13.88 -10.81 -16.86
N TYR A 246 -13.31 -11.84 -16.26
CA TYR A 246 -11.87 -12.09 -16.32
C TYR A 246 -11.55 -13.05 -17.46
N THR A 247 -10.47 -12.76 -18.16
CA THR A 247 -9.91 -13.72 -19.13
C THR A 247 -9.44 -14.97 -18.40
N LYS A 248 -9.86 -16.12 -18.90
CA LYS A 248 -9.44 -17.41 -18.33
C LYS A 248 -7.96 -17.63 -18.65
N ARG A 249 -7.14 -17.77 -17.61
CA ARG A 249 -5.73 -18.11 -17.79
C ARG A 249 -5.64 -19.60 -18.14
N ILE A 250 -5.12 -19.90 -19.32
CA ILE A 250 -4.82 -21.27 -19.75
C ILE A 250 -3.29 -21.41 -19.63
N PRO A 251 -2.76 -22.15 -18.65
CA PRO A 251 -1.33 -22.40 -18.61
C PRO A 251 -0.96 -23.33 -19.76
N LEU A 252 -0.03 -22.91 -20.58
CA LEU A 252 0.61 -23.74 -21.59
C LEU A 252 1.97 -24.15 -21.02
N ILE A 253 2.22 -25.45 -20.96
CA ILE A 253 3.50 -26.00 -20.59
C ILE A 253 4.14 -26.45 -21.91
N GLU A 254 5.21 -25.81 -22.31
CA GLU A 254 6.05 -26.23 -23.42
C GLU A 254 7.29 -26.89 -22.84
N GLU A 255 7.47 -28.16 -23.17
CA GLU A 255 8.68 -28.91 -22.84
C GLU A 255 9.66 -28.82 -24.00
N PHE A 256 10.88 -28.44 -23.71
CA PHE A 256 11.96 -28.48 -24.70
C PHE A 256 13.09 -29.40 -24.19
N VAL A 257 13.75 -30.07 -25.13
CA VAL A 257 14.95 -30.85 -24.84
C VAL A 257 16.15 -29.96 -25.11
N PRO A 258 16.91 -29.56 -24.08
CA PRO A 258 18.04 -28.69 -24.27
C PRO A 258 19.14 -29.43 -25.06
N THR A 259 19.91 -28.72 -25.83
CA THR A 259 21.09 -29.23 -26.49
C THR A 259 22.21 -29.55 -25.46
N ASP A 260 23.18 -30.37 -25.85
CA ASP A 260 24.30 -30.74 -24.96
C ASP A 260 25.08 -29.48 -24.50
N ASP A 261 25.22 -28.49 -25.36
CA ASP A 261 25.89 -27.23 -25.06
C ASP A 261 25.09 -26.40 -24.02
N GLU A 262 23.77 -26.38 -24.13
CA GLU A 262 22.90 -25.69 -23.15
C GLU A 262 22.94 -26.39 -21.79
N VAL A 263 22.92 -27.73 -21.77
CA VAL A 263 23.06 -28.51 -20.53
C VAL A 263 24.44 -28.24 -19.89
N THR A 264 25.49 -28.19 -20.71
CA THR A 264 26.84 -27.89 -20.22
C THR A 264 26.92 -26.48 -19.63
N LEU A 265 26.36 -25.48 -20.32
CA LEU A 265 26.32 -24.10 -19.84
C LEU A 265 25.50 -23.98 -18.54
N TYR A 266 24.33 -24.63 -18.47
CA TYR A 266 23.51 -24.68 -17.27
C TYR A 266 24.25 -25.25 -16.07
N ASN A 267 24.95 -26.36 -16.28
CA ASN A 267 25.75 -27.01 -15.22
C ASN A 267 26.93 -26.13 -14.78
N LEU A 268 27.61 -25.46 -15.70
CA LEU A 268 28.68 -24.52 -15.37
C LEU A 268 28.18 -23.34 -14.54
N ILE A 269 27.05 -22.75 -14.93
CA ILE A 269 26.43 -21.65 -14.18
C ILE A 269 25.98 -22.14 -12.79
N SER A 270 25.31 -23.29 -12.72
CA SER A 270 24.84 -23.87 -11.46
C SER A 270 26.00 -24.16 -10.51
N ASN A 271 27.07 -24.73 -11.01
CA ASN A 271 28.28 -25.00 -10.22
C ASN A 271 28.98 -23.70 -9.78
N PHE A 272 28.98 -22.67 -10.63
CA PHE A 272 29.48 -21.34 -10.26
C PHE A 272 28.64 -20.71 -9.14
N LEU A 273 27.32 -20.81 -9.21
CA LEU A 273 26.41 -20.28 -8.20
C LEU A 273 26.47 -21.04 -6.87
N LEU A 274 26.76 -22.34 -6.90
CA LEU A 274 26.92 -23.17 -5.71
C LEU A 274 28.32 -23.05 -5.05
N ASN A 275 29.29 -22.43 -5.71
CA ASN A 275 30.62 -22.27 -5.19
C ASN A 275 30.68 -21.22 -4.07
N GLU A 276 31.26 -21.55 -2.92
CA GLU A 276 31.39 -20.69 -1.74
C GLU A 276 32.10 -19.35 -2.00
N ASN A 277 32.86 -19.25 -3.11
CA ASN A 277 33.56 -18.03 -3.54
C ASN A 277 32.61 -16.86 -3.97
N LEU A 278 31.32 -17.10 -4.14
CA LEU A 278 30.33 -16.03 -4.38
C LEU A 278 30.27 -14.98 -3.24
N TYR A 279 30.67 -15.36 -2.04
CA TYR A 279 30.74 -14.45 -0.90
C TYR A 279 31.87 -13.43 -0.98
N SER A 280 32.86 -13.64 -1.85
CA SER A 280 33.94 -12.68 -2.11
C SER A 280 33.54 -11.56 -3.09
N ILE A 281 32.40 -11.69 -3.79
CA ILE A 281 31.87 -10.68 -4.71
C ILE A 281 31.13 -9.59 -3.93
N PRO A 282 31.37 -8.29 -4.20
CA PRO A 282 30.65 -7.19 -3.56
C PRO A 282 29.13 -7.34 -3.67
N ALA A 283 28.40 -7.05 -2.60
CA ALA A 283 26.95 -7.25 -2.50
C ALA A 283 26.15 -6.58 -3.64
N ALA A 284 26.64 -5.48 -4.20
CA ALA A 284 26.02 -4.78 -5.33
C ALA A 284 26.07 -5.58 -6.65
N GLN A 285 27.05 -6.49 -6.81
CA GLN A 285 27.22 -7.31 -8.01
C GLN A 285 26.55 -8.69 -7.86
N ARG A 286 26.31 -9.16 -6.64
CA ARG A 286 25.60 -10.44 -6.40
C ARG A 286 24.17 -10.44 -6.94
N ASN A 287 23.47 -9.33 -6.86
CA ASN A 287 22.09 -9.21 -7.35
C ASN A 287 21.96 -9.31 -8.88
N LEU A 288 23.05 -9.13 -9.61
CA LEU A 288 23.09 -9.28 -11.08
C LEU A 288 23.28 -10.75 -11.52
N ILE A 289 23.77 -11.59 -10.62
CA ILE A 289 24.11 -13.00 -10.91
C ILE A 289 22.96 -13.93 -10.47
N THR A 290 22.06 -13.46 -9.59
CA THR A 290 20.93 -14.23 -9.03
C THR A 290 19.58 -13.87 -9.66
N LEU A 291 19.57 -13.16 -10.77
CA LEU A 291 18.40 -12.90 -11.63
C LEU A 291 18.34 -13.92 -12.76
#